data_27fd66f9ef0134d72611e14302f57e5a
#
_entry.id   27fd66f9ef0134d72611e14302f57e5a
#
_cell.length_a   1.000
_cell.length_b   1.000
_cell.length_c   1.000
_cell.angle_alpha   90.00
_cell.angle_beta   90.00
_cell.angle_gamma   90.00
#
_symmetry.space_group_name_H-M   'P 1'
#
loop_
_entity.id
_entity.type
_entity.pdbx_description
1 polymer ?
#
loop_
_entity_poly.entity_id
_entity_poly.type
_entity_poly.pdbx_seq_one_letter_code
_entity_poly.pdbx_strand_id
1 'polypeptide(L)'
;MIPYKHEPFTDFSQEANYNAYVEAIKKVEGYLGQDYPLIIGGERITTEDKIVSYNPAKKTEVIGRVSKASKDLAEKAMQAADETFKTWKKVDPAIRADVLFKAAAIIRRRKHEFSALLTKEAGKPWAEADADTAEAIDFLEYYGRQM
;
A
#
# COMPACT_ATOMS: atom_id res chain seq x y z
N MET A 1 -23.07 -11.07 -7.38
CA MET A 1 -21.66 -10.83 -7.04
C MET A 1 -20.88 -12.11 -7.28
N ILE A 2 -19.67 -12.06 -7.89
CA ILE A 2 -18.82 -13.25 -8.09
C ILE A 2 -18.37 -13.76 -6.71
N PRO A 3 -18.43 -15.09 -6.45
CA PRO A 3 -17.96 -15.64 -5.17
C PRO A 3 -16.50 -15.27 -4.88
N TYR A 4 -16.19 -15.06 -3.60
CA TYR A 4 -14.83 -14.81 -3.16
C TYR A 4 -13.91 -15.99 -3.48
N LYS A 5 -12.71 -15.68 -3.93
CA LYS A 5 -11.60 -16.63 -4.10
C LYS A 5 -10.33 -15.95 -3.63
N HIS A 6 -9.45 -16.71 -2.99
CA HIS A 6 -8.13 -16.24 -2.62
C HIS A 6 -7.33 -15.80 -3.84
N GLU A 7 -6.55 -14.74 -3.67
CA GLU A 7 -5.58 -14.30 -4.67
C GLU A 7 -4.47 -15.36 -4.81
N PRO A 8 -4.18 -15.85 -6.02
CA PRO A 8 -3.16 -16.86 -6.20
C PRO A 8 -1.76 -16.29 -5.89
N PHE A 9 -0.92 -17.10 -5.24
CA PHE A 9 0.50 -16.78 -5.09
C PHE A 9 1.22 -16.91 -6.43
N THR A 10 2.28 -16.12 -6.58
CA THR A 10 3.12 -16.15 -7.78
C THR A 10 4.05 -17.37 -7.73
N ASP A 11 3.99 -18.20 -8.75
CA ASP A 11 4.94 -19.31 -8.94
C ASP A 11 6.24 -18.77 -9.56
N PHE A 12 7.25 -18.53 -8.73
CA PHE A 12 8.56 -18.00 -9.16
C PHE A 12 9.45 -19.05 -9.84
N SER A 13 9.04 -20.32 -9.93
CA SER A 13 9.72 -21.32 -10.77
C SER A 13 9.48 -21.09 -12.26
N GLN A 14 8.44 -20.32 -12.59
CA GLN A 14 8.13 -19.93 -13.96
C GLN A 14 8.99 -18.72 -14.36
N GLU A 15 9.78 -18.87 -15.41
CA GLU A 15 10.72 -17.84 -15.89
C GLU A 15 10.03 -16.49 -16.15
N ALA A 16 8.84 -16.51 -16.72
CA ALA A 16 8.06 -15.29 -16.99
C ALA A 16 7.75 -14.50 -15.69
N ASN A 17 7.35 -15.20 -14.61
CA ASN A 17 7.06 -14.59 -13.32
C ASN A 17 8.32 -14.07 -12.63
N TYR A 18 9.41 -14.85 -12.70
CA TYR A 18 10.71 -14.43 -12.20
C TYR A 18 11.16 -13.13 -12.88
N ASN A 19 11.15 -13.08 -14.21
CA ASN A 19 11.56 -11.92 -14.98
C ASN A 19 10.66 -10.70 -14.71
N ALA A 20 9.35 -10.90 -14.62
CA ALA A 20 8.41 -9.82 -14.27
C ALA A 20 8.70 -9.22 -12.88
N TYR A 21 9.08 -10.04 -11.91
CA TYR A 21 9.45 -9.56 -10.59
C TYR A 21 10.79 -8.81 -10.58
N VAL A 22 11.78 -9.30 -11.32
CA VAL A 22 13.07 -8.59 -11.51
C VAL A 22 12.85 -7.20 -12.11
N GLU A 23 12.00 -7.08 -13.11
CA GLU A 23 11.66 -5.78 -13.70
C GLU A 23 10.90 -4.88 -12.70
N ALA A 24 10.03 -5.46 -11.86
CA ALA A 24 9.36 -4.71 -10.82
C ALA A 24 10.36 -4.17 -9.76
N ILE A 25 11.38 -4.95 -9.38
CA ILE A 25 12.46 -4.47 -8.49
C ILE A 25 13.19 -3.27 -9.13
N LYS A 26 13.60 -3.37 -10.40
CA LYS A 26 14.27 -2.26 -11.11
C LYS A 26 13.38 -1.01 -11.17
N LYS A 27 12.09 -1.19 -11.42
CA LYS A 27 11.11 -0.09 -11.40
C LYS A 27 11.04 0.58 -10.04
N VAL A 28 10.95 -0.20 -8.96
CA VAL A 28 10.92 0.30 -7.58
C VAL A 28 12.21 1.05 -7.25
N GLU A 29 13.37 0.50 -7.62
CA GLU A 29 14.67 1.17 -7.44
C GLU A 29 14.71 2.55 -8.07
N GLY A 30 14.01 2.75 -9.18
CA GLY A 30 13.96 4.03 -9.91
C GLY A 30 13.24 5.16 -9.16
N TYR A 31 12.47 4.86 -8.10
CA TYR A 31 11.77 5.89 -7.32
C TYR A 31 12.03 5.82 -5.81
N LEU A 32 13.04 5.06 -5.37
CA LEU A 32 13.47 5.08 -3.98
C LEU A 32 14.01 6.46 -3.57
N GLY A 33 13.99 6.72 -2.26
CA GLY A 33 14.53 7.94 -1.67
C GLY A 33 13.67 9.19 -1.84
N GLN A 34 12.45 9.08 -2.33
CA GLN A 34 11.52 10.20 -2.48
C GLN A 34 10.96 10.66 -1.14
N ASP A 35 10.48 11.91 -1.12
CA ASP A 35 9.77 12.51 0.00
C ASP A 35 8.26 12.32 -0.14
N TYR A 36 7.62 11.89 0.95
CA TYR A 36 6.20 11.64 1.03
C TYR A 36 5.53 12.59 2.03
N PRO A 37 4.54 13.37 1.61
CA PRO A 37 3.79 14.26 2.51
C PRO A 37 2.79 13.48 3.37
N LEU A 38 2.33 14.09 4.45
CA LEU A 38 1.10 13.70 5.12
C LEU A 38 -0.10 14.04 4.23
N ILE A 39 -1.16 13.25 4.31
CA ILE A 39 -2.43 13.55 3.63
C ILE A 39 -3.50 13.66 4.72
N ILE A 40 -4.00 14.89 4.93
CA ILE A 40 -5.00 15.20 5.96
C ILE A 40 -6.13 16.00 5.31
N GLY A 41 -7.34 15.48 5.36
CA GLY A 41 -8.51 16.14 4.75
C GLY A 41 -8.36 16.38 3.24
N GLY A 42 -7.58 15.56 2.55
CA GLY A 42 -7.27 15.70 1.12
C GLY A 42 -6.09 16.63 0.81
N GLU A 43 -5.58 17.39 1.79
CA GLU A 43 -4.41 18.26 1.65
C GLU A 43 -3.10 17.47 1.79
N ARG A 44 -2.09 17.83 0.98
CA ARG A 44 -0.72 17.30 1.09
C ARG A 44 0.11 18.26 1.94
N ILE A 45 0.58 17.80 3.11
CA ILE A 45 1.32 18.59 4.08
C ILE A 45 2.74 18.05 4.22
N THR A 46 3.72 18.88 3.92
CA THR A 46 5.15 18.57 4.09
C THR A 46 5.64 19.24 5.36
N THR A 47 6.40 18.50 6.17
CA THR A 47 7.06 19.00 7.39
C THR A 47 8.58 18.96 7.20
N GLU A 48 9.32 19.76 7.99
CA GLU A 48 10.79 19.71 7.99
C GLU A 48 11.31 18.38 8.55
N ASP A 49 10.75 17.96 9.69
CA ASP A 49 11.07 16.68 10.30
C ASP A 49 10.56 15.51 9.45
N LYS A 50 11.43 14.52 9.23
CA LYS A 50 11.14 13.32 8.43
C LYS A 50 11.42 12.06 9.21
N ILE A 51 10.61 11.05 8.93
CA ILE A 51 10.91 9.66 9.27
C ILE A 51 11.56 9.04 8.03
N VAL A 52 12.77 8.52 8.16
CA VAL A 52 13.50 7.91 7.05
C VAL A 52 13.42 6.40 7.16
N SER A 53 12.90 5.75 6.11
CA SER A 53 12.91 4.29 5.97
C SER A 53 14.15 3.85 5.21
N TYR A 54 14.84 2.84 5.70
CA TYR A 54 16.06 2.29 5.11
C TYR A 54 15.86 0.81 4.75
N ASN A 55 16.51 0.38 3.69
CA ASN A 55 16.58 -1.04 3.35
C ASN A 55 17.37 -1.80 4.44
N PRO A 56 16.77 -2.78 5.12
CA PRO A 56 17.45 -3.52 6.20
C PRO A 56 18.66 -4.33 5.71
N ALA A 57 18.65 -4.77 4.44
CA ALA A 57 19.76 -5.50 3.83
C ALA A 57 20.88 -4.56 3.32
N LYS A 58 20.58 -3.26 3.15
CA LYS A 58 21.55 -2.26 2.64
C LYS A 58 21.29 -0.92 3.30
N LYS A 59 21.83 -0.74 4.51
CA LYS A 59 21.57 0.42 5.39
C LYS A 59 21.90 1.80 4.81
N THR A 60 22.60 1.86 3.68
CA THR A 60 22.88 3.10 2.94
C THR A 60 21.80 3.43 1.91
N GLU A 61 20.87 2.51 1.65
CA GLU A 61 19.80 2.70 0.69
C GLU A 61 18.54 3.23 1.39
N VAL A 62 18.18 4.46 1.08
CA VAL A 62 16.97 5.11 1.57
C VAL A 62 15.79 4.66 0.73
N ILE A 63 14.78 4.03 1.35
CA ILE A 63 13.54 3.64 0.68
C ILE A 63 12.67 4.87 0.44
N GLY A 64 12.49 5.69 1.46
CA GLY A 64 11.71 6.92 1.37
C GLY A 64 11.83 7.76 2.63
N ARG A 65 11.37 9.02 2.54
CA ARG A 65 11.28 9.95 3.66
C ARG A 65 9.84 10.39 3.81
N VAL A 66 9.24 10.12 4.95
CA VAL A 66 7.86 10.48 5.25
C VAL A 66 7.83 11.70 6.17
N SER A 67 7.00 12.68 5.87
CA SER A 67 6.79 13.84 6.75
C SER A 67 6.31 13.38 8.12
N LYS A 68 7.01 13.80 9.19
CA LYS A 68 6.66 13.46 10.57
C LYS A 68 5.55 14.37 11.07
N ALA A 69 4.45 13.78 11.55
CA ALA A 69 3.36 14.54 12.11
C ALA A 69 3.71 15.09 13.50
N SER A 70 3.37 16.35 13.76
CA SER A 70 3.29 16.91 15.10
C SER A 70 2.00 16.45 15.79
N LYS A 71 1.88 16.72 17.11
CA LYS A 71 0.63 16.49 17.86
C LYS A 71 -0.55 17.26 17.22
N ASP A 72 -0.33 18.50 16.82
CA ASP A 72 -1.38 19.34 16.24
C ASP A 72 -1.84 18.81 14.87
N LEU A 73 -0.91 18.27 14.06
CA LEU A 73 -1.26 17.62 12.80
C LEU A 73 -2.01 16.31 13.01
N ALA A 74 -1.66 15.54 14.04
CA ALA A 74 -2.41 14.34 14.41
C ALA A 74 -3.83 14.70 14.87
N GLU A 75 -3.98 15.76 15.68
CA GLU A 75 -5.30 16.27 16.10
C GLU A 75 -6.11 16.77 14.88
N LYS A 76 -5.49 17.54 13.97
CA LYS A 76 -6.12 17.97 12.70
C LYS A 76 -6.61 16.76 11.88
N ALA A 77 -5.83 15.68 11.84
CA ALA A 77 -6.21 14.46 11.13
C ALA A 77 -7.43 13.79 11.75
N MET A 78 -7.48 13.70 13.09
CA MET A 78 -8.63 13.15 13.82
C MET A 78 -9.89 13.98 13.61
N GLN A 79 -9.79 15.32 13.67
CA GLN A 79 -10.91 16.21 13.41
C GLN A 79 -11.44 16.07 11.98
N ALA A 80 -10.55 15.99 10.98
CA ALA A 80 -10.94 15.77 9.59
C ALA A 80 -11.65 14.42 9.39
N ALA A 81 -11.18 13.37 10.08
CA ALA A 81 -11.80 12.04 10.05
C ALA A 81 -13.19 12.06 10.70
N ASP A 82 -13.34 12.67 11.88
CA ASP A 82 -14.64 12.77 12.59
C ASP A 82 -15.66 13.55 11.76
N GLU A 83 -15.26 14.68 11.19
CA GLU A 83 -16.15 15.47 10.34
C GLU A 83 -16.59 14.68 9.11
N THR A 84 -15.66 14.03 8.43
CA THR A 84 -15.96 13.19 7.26
C THR A 84 -16.88 12.02 7.62
N PHE A 85 -16.70 11.43 8.81
CA PHE A 85 -17.51 10.30 9.27
C PHE A 85 -19.00 10.64 9.40
N LYS A 86 -19.36 11.88 9.71
CA LYS A 86 -20.76 12.31 9.83
C LYS A 86 -21.57 12.06 8.55
N THR A 87 -20.93 12.17 7.39
CA THR A 87 -21.53 11.88 6.08
C THR A 87 -21.19 10.49 5.57
N TRP A 88 -19.92 10.06 5.72
CA TRP A 88 -19.44 8.77 5.20
C TRP A 88 -20.20 7.57 5.78
N LYS A 89 -20.55 7.59 7.08
CA LYS A 89 -21.35 6.53 7.71
C LYS A 89 -22.75 6.33 7.12
N LYS A 90 -23.26 7.34 6.40
CA LYS A 90 -24.58 7.32 5.75
C LYS A 90 -24.52 6.93 4.26
N VAL A 91 -23.30 6.82 3.71
CA VAL A 91 -23.11 6.38 2.32
C VAL A 91 -23.51 4.92 2.19
N ASP A 92 -24.18 4.58 1.11
CA ASP A 92 -24.60 3.22 0.80
C ASP A 92 -23.43 2.24 0.96
N PRO A 93 -23.60 1.13 1.70
CA PRO A 93 -22.57 0.11 1.85
C PRO A 93 -21.98 -0.37 0.53
N ALA A 94 -22.79 -0.50 -0.52
CA ALA A 94 -22.30 -0.92 -1.84
C ALA A 94 -21.30 0.08 -2.45
N ILE A 95 -21.49 1.39 -2.25
CA ILE A 95 -20.56 2.42 -2.72
C ILE A 95 -19.25 2.35 -1.92
N ARG A 96 -19.34 2.11 -0.61
CA ARG A 96 -18.15 1.95 0.24
C ARG A 96 -17.37 0.68 -0.11
N ALA A 97 -18.06 -0.43 -0.37
CA ALA A 97 -17.48 -1.68 -0.85
C ALA A 97 -16.77 -1.52 -2.20
N ASP A 98 -17.35 -0.76 -3.12
CA ASP A 98 -16.77 -0.51 -4.44
C ASP A 98 -15.40 0.20 -4.37
N VAL A 99 -15.18 1.03 -3.37
CA VAL A 99 -13.84 1.63 -3.09
C VAL A 99 -12.82 0.54 -2.78
N LEU A 100 -13.18 -0.46 -1.95
CA LEU A 100 -12.28 -1.57 -1.61
C LEU A 100 -12.01 -2.46 -2.84
N PHE A 101 -13.02 -2.76 -3.64
CA PHE A 101 -12.84 -3.54 -4.88
C PHE A 101 -11.96 -2.82 -5.90
N LYS A 102 -12.10 -1.50 -6.05
CA LYS A 102 -11.22 -0.69 -6.90
C LYS A 102 -9.78 -0.70 -6.40
N ALA A 103 -9.58 -0.59 -5.08
CA ALA A 103 -8.26 -0.70 -4.47
C ALA A 103 -7.64 -2.09 -4.73
N ALA A 104 -8.39 -3.18 -4.50
CA ALA A 104 -7.95 -4.54 -4.79
C ALA A 104 -7.53 -4.70 -6.26
N ALA A 105 -8.32 -4.19 -7.19
CA ALA A 105 -8.00 -4.25 -8.62
C ALA A 105 -6.72 -3.48 -8.97
N ILE A 106 -6.45 -2.35 -8.33
CA ILE A 106 -5.21 -1.57 -8.52
C ILE A 106 -4.00 -2.36 -7.97
N ILE A 107 -4.10 -2.88 -6.75
CA ILE A 107 -3.01 -3.67 -6.14
C ILE A 107 -2.73 -4.91 -6.99
N ARG A 108 -3.75 -5.64 -7.45
CA ARG A 108 -3.61 -6.82 -8.30
C ARG A 108 -2.85 -6.52 -9.60
N ARG A 109 -3.17 -5.43 -10.29
CA ARG A 109 -2.43 -5.02 -11.50
C ARG A 109 -0.98 -4.63 -11.23
N ARG A 110 -0.65 -4.22 -10.02
CA ARG A 110 0.67 -3.78 -9.59
C ARG A 110 1.29 -4.74 -8.57
N LYS A 111 0.84 -6.00 -8.53
CA LYS A 111 1.20 -6.97 -7.49
C LYS A 111 2.72 -7.07 -7.31
N HIS A 112 3.46 -7.31 -8.37
CA HIS A 112 4.91 -7.40 -8.30
C HIS A 112 5.59 -6.10 -7.87
N GLU A 113 5.03 -4.94 -8.20
CA GLU A 113 5.58 -3.65 -7.77
C GLU A 113 5.42 -3.45 -6.25
N PHE A 114 4.24 -3.76 -5.68
CA PHE A 114 4.03 -3.70 -4.24
C PHE A 114 4.89 -4.73 -3.50
N SER A 115 4.97 -5.95 -4.01
CA SER A 115 5.81 -7.00 -3.43
C SER A 115 7.31 -6.65 -3.50
N ALA A 116 7.77 -6.06 -4.59
CA ALA A 116 9.15 -5.58 -4.74
C ALA A 116 9.48 -4.46 -3.73
N LEU A 117 8.52 -3.55 -3.46
CA LEU A 117 8.69 -2.53 -2.42
C LEU A 117 8.81 -3.17 -1.03
N LEU A 118 7.98 -4.15 -0.70
CA LEU A 118 8.08 -4.92 0.55
C LEU A 118 9.43 -5.64 0.69
N THR A 119 9.94 -6.23 -0.40
CA THR A 119 11.27 -6.82 -0.40
C THR A 119 12.36 -5.78 -0.06
N LYS A 120 12.26 -4.58 -0.61
CA LYS A 120 13.23 -3.51 -0.37
C LYS A 120 13.10 -2.87 1.02
N GLU A 121 11.89 -2.62 1.48
CA GLU A 121 11.62 -1.91 2.73
C GLU A 121 11.66 -2.81 3.96
N ALA A 122 11.08 -4.01 3.88
CA ALA A 122 10.98 -4.93 5.00
C ALA A 122 12.03 -6.06 4.95
N GLY A 123 12.78 -6.19 3.86
CA GLY A 123 13.76 -7.27 3.68
C GLY A 123 13.11 -8.65 3.49
N LYS A 124 11.85 -8.72 3.07
CA LYS A 124 11.14 -9.99 2.89
C LYS A 124 11.63 -10.75 1.66
N PRO A 125 11.76 -12.09 1.74
CA PRO A 125 11.91 -12.95 0.56
C PRO A 125 10.75 -12.74 -0.43
N TRP A 126 10.99 -12.95 -1.72
CA TRP A 126 10.00 -12.69 -2.78
C TRP A 126 8.67 -13.40 -2.57
N ALA A 127 8.70 -14.68 -2.17
CA ALA A 127 7.50 -15.46 -1.93
C ALA A 127 6.67 -14.91 -0.76
N GLU A 128 7.31 -14.45 0.32
CA GLU A 128 6.62 -13.85 1.47
C GLU A 128 6.07 -12.46 1.12
N ALA A 129 6.83 -11.64 0.40
CA ALA A 129 6.37 -10.33 -0.07
C ALA A 129 5.18 -10.46 -1.05
N ASP A 130 5.19 -11.48 -1.90
CA ASP A 130 4.07 -11.80 -2.79
C ASP A 130 2.84 -12.26 -2.01
N ALA A 131 3.03 -13.09 -0.98
CA ALA A 131 1.96 -13.55 -0.10
C ALA A 131 1.30 -12.40 0.67
N ASP A 132 2.07 -11.48 1.23
CA ASP A 132 1.52 -10.28 1.91
C ASP A 132 0.70 -9.41 0.96
N THR A 133 1.18 -9.24 -0.27
CA THR A 133 0.45 -8.46 -1.28
C THR A 133 -0.85 -9.16 -1.69
N ALA A 134 -0.82 -10.49 -1.82
CA ALA A 134 -2.01 -11.30 -2.08
C ALA A 134 -3.01 -11.20 -0.92
N GLU A 135 -2.54 -11.28 0.33
CA GLU A 135 -3.37 -11.12 1.53
C GLU A 135 -4.03 -9.72 1.59
N ALA A 136 -3.31 -8.67 1.22
CA ALA A 136 -3.88 -7.33 1.15
C ALA A 136 -5.03 -7.25 0.12
N ILE A 137 -4.90 -7.90 -1.03
CA ILE A 137 -5.96 -8.02 -2.03
C ILE A 137 -7.14 -8.81 -1.44
N ASP A 138 -6.86 -9.94 -0.79
CA ASP A 138 -7.85 -10.81 -0.16
C ASP A 138 -8.68 -10.05 0.89
N PHE A 139 -8.06 -9.29 1.76
CA PHE A 139 -8.76 -8.48 2.75
C PHE A 139 -9.69 -7.46 2.10
N LEU A 140 -9.24 -6.73 1.09
CA LEU A 140 -10.07 -5.77 0.38
C LEU A 140 -11.27 -6.44 -0.29
N GLU A 141 -11.06 -7.57 -0.93
CA GLU A 141 -12.10 -8.35 -1.61
C GLU A 141 -13.07 -8.99 -0.60
N TYR A 142 -12.56 -9.55 0.48
CA TYR A 142 -13.37 -10.20 1.51
C TYR A 142 -14.22 -9.19 2.27
N TYR A 143 -13.62 -8.16 2.84
CA TYR A 143 -14.36 -7.18 3.64
C TYR A 143 -15.29 -6.31 2.80
N GLY A 144 -14.95 -6.05 1.53
CA GLY A 144 -15.89 -5.42 0.61
C GLY A 144 -17.19 -6.23 0.42
N ARG A 145 -17.11 -7.57 0.50
CA ARG A 145 -18.28 -8.46 0.41
C ARG A 145 -19.06 -8.57 1.73
N GLN A 146 -18.47 -8.22 2.85
CA GLN A 146 -19.12 -8.24 4.16
C GLN A 146 -19.91 -6.95 4.47
N MET A 147 -19.76 -5.90 3.66
CA MET A 147 -20.54 -4.67 3.78
C MET A 147 -21.95 -4.86 3.24
#